data_9b335af940848df988b58196d6e346b2
#
_entry.id   9b335af940848df988b58196d6e346b2
#
_cell.length_a   1.000
_cell.length_b   1.000
_cell.length_c   1.000
_cell.angle_alpha   90.00
_cell.angle_beta   90.00
_cell.angle_gamma   90.00
#
_symmetry.space_group_name_H-M   'P 1'
#
loop_
_entity.id
_entity.type
_entity.pdbx_description
1 polymer ?
#
loop_
_entity_poly.entity_id
_entity_poly.type
_entity_poly.pdbx_seq_one_letter_code
_entity_poly.pdbx_strand_id
1 'polypeptide(L)'
;MKVDEWTSDDVHTSGGGELPPCAGLTSNALPEAQSTVSAESSQTGVSTRNAHIASKPKAQKEEDFPHWYALRTTYGREKKAYDYMITKGITAFYPTTNVVKLIKGKRKVVTESRLPNIFFAYGTEEQLKSFVYDNVNLPFLRFYYRHVHVGRRIEKIPLRVPDYQMDSLKIICAADADNTIVSLGEVPKFEKGQLVKVIDGVFKGVVGRVARWQGQQRVGVVVDQLVTVVTAYVPSAFLEMHL
;
A
#
# COMPACT_ATOMS: atom_id res chain seq x y z
N MET A 1 14.11 46.61 23.57
CA MET A 1 12.88 47.08 24.23
C MET A 1 11.89 45.92 24.22
N LYS A 2 11.75 45.33 25.42
CA LYS A 2 10.76 44.32 25.90
C LYS A 2 10.74 42.95 25.25
N VAL A 3 11.40 42.03 25.90
CA VAL A 3 11.15 40.61 26.04
C VAL A 3 9.94 40.43 26.96
N ASP A 4 8.99 39.62 26.60
CA ASP A 4 7.98 39.08 27.54
C ASP A 4 8.16 37.57 27.65
N GLU A 5 8.66 37.23 28.79
CA GLU A 5 8.84 35.98 29.49
C GLU A 5 7.47 35.42 29.88
N TRP A 6 7.20 34.14 29.59
CA TRP A 6 6.07 33.42 30.20
C TRP A 6 6.61 32.30 31.07
N THR A 7 6.45 32.54 32.37
CA THR A 7 6.74 31.64 33.49
C THR A 7 5.66 30.54 33.61
N SER A 8 6.18 29.38 34.00
CA SER A 8 5.46 28.24 34.59
C SER A 8 4.70 28.63 35.85
N ASP A 9 3.62 27.97 36.11
CA ASP A 9 3.15 27.35 37.36
C ASP A 9 1.62 27.13 37.26
N ASP A 10 1.14 25.87 37.38
CA ASP A 10 0.46 25.44 38.57
C ASP A 10 0.06 23.96 38.48
N VAL A 11 0.49 23.25 39.48
CA VAL A 11 0.15 21.89 39.90
C VAL A 11 -1.15 21.94 40.70
N HIS A 12 -2.13 21.05 40.42
CA HIS A 12 -3.05 20.49 41.42
C HIS A 12 -3.63 19.16 40.91
N THR A 13 -3.18 18.08 41.44
CA THR A 13 -3.62 17.10 42.45
C THR A 13 -5.05 16.58 42.35
N SER A 14 -5.08 15.27 42.28
CA SER A 14 -5.90 14.28 42.95
C SER A 14 -7.39 14.10 42.58
N GLY A 15 -7.68 12.86 42.28
CA GLY A 15 -9.04 12.30 42.24
C GLY A 15 -8.99 10.83 41.85
N GLY A 16 -8.72 9.98 42.84
CA GLY A 16 -8.84 8.53 42.73
C GLY A 16 -10.29 8.13 42.55
N GLY A 17 -10.53 7.13 41.76
CA GLY A 17 -11.82 6.47 41.57
C GLY A 17 -11.56 4.98 41.45
N GLU A 18 -11.90 4.30 42.52
CA GLU A 18 -11.84 2.86 42.72
C GLU A 18 -12.56 2.04 41.65
N LEU A 19 -11.98 0.91 41.34
CA LEU A 19 -12.62 -0.21 40.64
C LEU A 19 -13.51 -1.00 41.62
N PRO A 20 -14.70 -1.41 41.26
CA PRO A 20 -15.44 -2.39 42.04
C PRO A 20 -15.04 -3.82 41.69
N PRO A 21 -15.18 -4.76 42.63
CA PRO A 21 -14.61 -6.10 42.57
C PRO A 21 -15.49 -7.10 41.85
N CYS A 22 -14.82 -8.13 41.34
CA CYS A 22 -15.41 -9.37 40.86
C CYS A 22 -16.05 -10.17 42.03
N ALA A 23 -17.30 -10.57 41.86
CA ALA A 23 -17.91 -11.71 42.54
C ALA A 23 -18.98 -12.25 41.58
N GLY A 24 -19.17 -13.51 41.40
CA GLY A 24 -18.83 -14.75 42.05
C GLY A 24 -19.41 -15.91 41.23
N LEU A 25 -18.84 -17.03 41.43
CA LEU A 25 -19.20 -18.36 40.97
C LEU A 25 -20.66 -18.76 41.22
N THR A 26 -21.29 -19.47 40.27
CA THR A 26 -22.09 -20.65 40.62
C THR A 26 -22.06 -21.68 39.49
N SER A 27 -21.63 -22.83 39.86
CA SER A 27 -21.73 -24.13 39.22
C SER A 27 -23.17 -24.66 39.24
N ASN A 28 -23.60 -25.34 38.16
CA ASN A 28 -24.57 -26.45 38.20
C ASN A 28 -24.43 -27.21 36.88
N ALA A 29 -23.82 -28.37 36.90
CA ALA A 29 -24.34 -29.70 37.09
C ALA A 29 -25.21 -30.22 35.93
N LEU A 30 -24.68 -31.26 35.32
CA LEU A 30 -25.31 -32.21 34.37
C LEU A 30 -26.55 -32.89 34.98
N PRO A 31 -27.37 -33.52 34.15
CA PRO A 31 -27.54 -34.95 34.33
C PRO A 31 -27.34 -35.79 33.04
N GLU A 32 -26.75 -36.94 33.29
CA GLU A 32 -26.77 -38.15 32.48
C GLU A 32 -28.16 -38.74 32.35
N ALA A 33 -28.41 -39.45 31.25
CA ALA A 33 -29.26 -40.66 31.19
C ALA A 33 -28.94 -41.35 29.87
N GLN A 34 -28.25 -42.34 29.83
CA GLN A 34 -28.28 -43.80 29.80
C GLN A 34 -29.32 -44.45 28.87
N SER A 35 -28.73 -45.29 27.96
CA SER A 35 -29.10 -46.66 27.53
C SER A 35 -30.37 -46.82 26.69
N THR A 36 -30.35 -47.63 25.64
CA THR A 36 -30.20 -49.09 25.53
C THR A 36 -30.09 -49.56 24.08
N VAL A 37 -29.13 -50.40 23.82
CA VAL A 37 -29.01 -51.74 23.20
C VAL A 37 -30.15 -52.25 22.29
N SER A 38 -29.80 -52.72 21.11
CA SER A 38 -30.00 -54.06 20.53
C SER A 38 -29.81 -53.94 18.99
N ALA A 39 -28.87 -54.54 18.39
CA ALA A 39 -28.52 -55.89 17.98
C ALA A 39 -29.11 -56.31 16.63
N GLU A 40 -28.14 -56.79 15.79
CA GLU A 40 -28.24 -57.82 14.70
C GLU A 40 -29.04 -57.46 13.42
N SER A 41 -28.62 -57.78 12.25
CA SER A 41 -27.73 -58.80 11.69
C SER A 41 -27.56 -58.57 10.17
N SER A 42 -26.39 -58.99 9.64
CA SER A 42 -26.14 -59.77 8.45
C SER A 42 -26.42 -59.22 7.03
N GLN A 43 -25.34 -59.19 6.32
CA GLN A 43 -24.98 -59.85 5.04
C GLN A 43 -24.73 -59.01 3.84
N THR A 44 -23.47 -59.11 3.43
CA THR A 44 -22.89 -59.31 2.09
C THR A 44 -23.38 -58.44 0.91
N GLY A 45 -22.41 -57.67 0.39
CA GLY A 45 -22.51 -57.08 -0.94
C GLY A 45 -21.19 -56.41 -1.34
N VAL A 46 -20.27 -57.21 -1.87
CA VAL A 46 -19.06 -56.74 -2.57
C VAL A 46 -19.51 -55.89 -3.76
N SER A 47 -19.19 -54.63 -3.79
CA SER A 47 -19.15 -53.85 -5.01
C SER A 47 -18.08 -52.78 -4.90
N THR A 48 -16.96 -53.09 -5.52
CA THR A 48 -15.91 -52.16 -5.91
C THR A 48 -16.46 -50.99 -6.67
N ARG A 49 -16.52 -49.82 -6.05
CA ARG A 49 -16.62 -48.56 -6.76
C ARG A 49 -15.49 -47.68 -6.36
N ASN A 50 -14.55 -47.57 -7.29
CA ASN A 50 -13.52 -46.54 -7.29
C ASN A 50 -14.18 -45.17 -7.05
N ALA A 51 -14.08 -44.69 -5.84
CA ALA A 51 -14.29 -43.27 -5.57
C ALA A 51 -13.12 -42.51 -6.17
N HIS A 52 -13.34 -41.97 -7.39
CA HIS A 52 -12.54 -40.89 -7.88
C HIS A 52 -12.54 -39.79 -6.79
N ILE A 53 -11.44 -39.69 -6.08
CA ILE A 53 -11.12 -38.49 -5.33
C ILE A 53 -11.01 -37.39 -6.38
N ALA A 54 -12.09 -36.64 -6.56
CA ALA A 54 -12.07 -35.40 -7.32
C ALA A 54 -11.06 -34.50 -6.61
N SER A 55 -9.84 -34.49 -7.13
CA SER A 55 -8.86 -33.47 -6.80
C SER A 55 -9.51 -32.13 -7.02
N LYS A 56 -9.68 -31.36 -5.95
CA LYS A 56 -10.05 -29.94 -6.03
C LYS A 56 -9.21 -29.34 -7.14
N PRO A 57 -9.80 -28.57 -8.09
CA PRO A 57 -9.00 -27.88 -9.07
C PRO A 57 -8.01 -27.02 -8.31
N LYS A 58 -6.73 -27.30 -8.48
CA LYS A 58 -5.65 -26.38 -8.11
C LYS A 58 -6.03 -25.08 -8.76
N ALA A 59 -6.25 -24.04 -7.97
CA ALA A 59 -6.38 -22.68 -8.48
C ALA A 59 -5.28 -22.53 -9.52
N GLN A 60 -5.69 -22.29 -10.77
CA GLN A 60 -4.77 -22.03 -11.86
C GLN A 60 -3.84 -20.94 -11.32
N LYS A 61 -2.54 -21.21 -11.26
CA LYS A 61 -1.54 -20.16 -11.08
C LYS A 61 -1.88 -19.14 -12.16
N GLU A 62 -2.37 -17.98 -11.78
CA GLU A 62 -2.42 -16.84 -12.68
C GLU A 62 -1.03 -16.78 -13.28
N GLU A 63 -0.93 -16.91 -14.59
CA GLU A 63 0.33 -16.87 -15.31
C GLU A 63 1.07 -15.64 -14.79
N ASP A 64 2.31 -15.82 -14.40
CA ASP A 64 3.10 -14.83 -13.67
C ASP A 64 3.56 -13.73 -14.64
N PHE A 65 2.57 -12.95 -15.10
CA PHE A 65 2.82 -11.79 -15.94
C PHE A 65 3.59 -10.73 -15.14
N PRO A 66 4.52 -10.02 -15.80
CA PRO A 66 5.23 -8.94 -15.16
C PRO A 66 4.28 -7.77 -14.83
N HIS A 67 4.40 -7.24 -13.63
CA HIS A 67 3.64 -6.11 -13.11
C HIS A 67 4.56 -5.11 -12.42
N TRP A 68 4.06 -3.90 -12.19
CA TRP A 68 4.70 -2.96 -11.29
C TRP A 68 4.41 -3.33 -9.84
N TYR A 69 5.47 -3.39 -9.05
CA TYR A 69 5.39 -3.63 -7.61
C TYR A 69 5.94 -2.44 -6.85
N ALA A 70 5.25 -2.07 -5.78
CA ALA A 70 5.76 -1.08 -4.83
C ALA A 70 6.74 -1.75 -3.86
N LEU A 71 7.94 -1.19 -3.78
CA LEU A 71 9.01 -1.66 -2.92
C LEU A 71 9.37 -0.61 -1.88
N ARG A 72 9.69 -1.08 -0.69
CA ARG A 72 10.10 -0.25 0.45
C ARG A 72 11.54 -0.55 0.84
N THR A 73 12.28 0.52 1.10
CA THR A 73 13.60 0.42 1.73
C THR A 73 13.60 1.01 3.13
N THR A 74 14.62 0.72 3.91
CA THR A 74 14.84 1.33 5.21
C THR A 74 15.99 2.33 5.13
N TYR A 75 15.90 3.41 5.91
CA TYR A 75 16.96 4.41 6.10
C TYR A 75 17.40 5.16 4.83
N GLY A 76 16.48 5.52 3.94
CA GLY A 76 16.80 6.34 2.75
C GLY A 76 17.76 5.65 1.76
N ARG A 77 17.66 4.32 1.62
CA ARG A 77 18.52 3.52 0.74
C ARG A 77 17.87 3.19 -0.61
N GLU A 78 16.80 3.91 -0.99
CA GLU A 78 16.06 3.67 -2.23
C GLU A 78 16.95 3.77 -3.45
N LYS A 79 17.80 4.81 -3.52
CA LYS A 79 18.73 4.99 -4.63
C LYS A 79 19.67 3.79 -4.78
N LYS A 80 20.22 3.27 -3.68
CA LYS A 80 21.10 2.10 -3.71
C LYS A 80 20.39 0.86 -4.24
N ALA A 81 19.14 0.64 -3.80
CA ALA A 81 18.35 -0.49 -4.27
C ALA A 81 17.97 -0.33 -5.74
N TYR A 82 17.55 0.86 -6.15
CA TYR A 82 17.23 1.19 -7.53
C TYR A 82 18.43 0.96 -8.46
N ASP A 83 19.59 1.55 -8.15
CA ASP A 83 20.80 1.42 -8.98
C ASP A 83 21.23 -0.06 -9.10
N TYR A 84 21.12 -0.84 -8.02
CA TYR A 84 21.42 -2.26 -8.05
C TYR A 84 20.45 -3.05 -8.96
N MET A 85 19.15 -2.79 -8.86
CA MET A 85 18.16 -3.48 -9.70
C MET A 85 18.33 -3.16 -11.18
N ILE A 86 18.63 -1.89 -11.53
CA ILE A 86 18.93 -1.49 -12.91
C ILE A 86 20.17 -2.23 -13.43
N THR A 87 21.24 -2.34 -12.64
CA THR A 87 22.45 -3.10 -13.04
C THR A 87 22.17 -4.58 -13.28
N LYS A 88 21.12 -5.11 -12.67
CA LYS A 88 20.67 -6.50 -12.87
C LYS A 88 19.64 -6.65 -13.99
N GLY A 89 19.37 -5.59 -14.76
CA GLY A 89 18.43 -5.62 -15.88
C GLY A 89 16.95 -5.55 -15.49
N ILE A 90 16.64 -5.21 -14.23
CA ILE A 90 15.26 -5.01 -13.78
C ILE A 90 14.82 -3.60 -14.11
N THR A 91 13.70 -3.45 -14.80
CA THR A 91 13.08 -2.14 -15.02
C THR A 91 12.56 -1.61 -13.68
N ALA A 92 13.02 -0.45 -13.29
CA ALA A 92 12.60 0.18 -12.04
C ALA A 92 12.30 1.68 -12.24
N PHE A 93 11.51 2.25 -11.35
CA PHE A 93 11.19 3.68 -11.32
C PHE A 93 11.40 4.24 -9.92
N TYR A 94 12.27 5.23 -9.83
CA TYR A 94 12.59 5.95 -8.61
C TYR A 94 12.11 7.40 -8.74
N PRO A 95 11.01 7.77 -8.08
CA PRO A 95 10.47 9.12 -8.15
C PRO A 95 11.41 10.12 -7.50
N THR A 96 11.98 11.02 -8.29
CA THR A 96 12.90 12.06 -7.81
C THR A 96 12.40 13.46 -8.14
N THR A 97 12.92 14.44 -7.44
CA THR A 97 12.73 15.87 -7.69
C THR A 97 14.04 16.60 -7.49
N ASN A 98 14.23 17.70 -8.22
CA ASN A 98 15.41 18.55 -8.09
C ASN A 98 15.10 19.68 -7.11
N VAL A 99 15.87 19.75 -6.02
CA VAL A 99 15.70 20.76 -4.97
C VAL A 99 16.98 21.60 -4.90
N VAL A 100 16.82 22.93 -4.84
CA VAL A 100 17.95 23.82 -4.62
C VAL A 100 18.26 23.90 -3.14
N LYS A 101 19.41 23.39 -2.72
CA LYS A 101 19.88 23.47 -1.34
C LYS A 101 21.11 24.38 -1.20
N LEU A 102 21.18 25.06 -0.05
CA LEU A 102 22.38 25.81 0.32
C LEU A 102 23.37 24.86 1.00
N ILE A 103 24.43 24.49 0.30
CA ILE A 103 25.48 23.60 0.82
C ILE A 103 26.78 24.39 0.91
N LYS A 104 27.31 24.56 2.12
CA LYS A 104 28.53 25.34 2.40
C LYS A 104 28.47 26.77 1.81
N GLY A 105 27.31 27.43 1.96
CA GLY A 105 27.10 28.79 1.46
C GLY A 105 26.89 28.92 -0.06
N LYS A 106 26.87 27.82 -0.80
CA LYS A 106 26.64 27.81 -2.25
C LYS A 106 25.32 27.10 -2.58
N ARG A 107 24.54 27.70 -3.48
CA ARG A 107 23.32 27.06 -4.01
C ARG A 107 23.71 25.88 -4.90
N LYS A 108 23.22 24.69 -4.58
CA LYS A 108 23.42 23.47 -5.38
C LYS A 108 22.08 22.82 -5.65
N VAL A 109 21.87 22.35 -6.87
CA VAL A 109 20.74 21.48 -7.22
C VAL A 109 21.07 20.08 -6.72
N VAL A 110 20.19 19.53 -5.91
CA VAL A 110 20.31 18.17 -5.36
C VAL A 110 19.07 17.39 -5.76
N THR A 111 19.26 16.21 -6.32
CA THR A 111 18.19 15.30 -6.64
C THR A 111 17.80 14.52 -5.37
N GLU A 112 16.56 14.65 -4.96
CA GLU A 112 16.02 13.99 -3.78
C GLU A 112 14.85 13.06 -4.14
N SER A 113 14.60 12.09 -3.26
CA SER A 113 13.43 11.23 -3.40
C SER A 113 12.15 12.05 -3.19
N ARG A 114 11.23 11.95 -4.16
CA ARG A 114 9.88 12.52 -4.02
C ARG A 114 9.00 11.65 -3.11
N LEU A 115 9.27 10.35 -3.06
CA LEU A 115 8.59 9.36 -2.22
C LEU A 115 9.62 8.70 -1.29
N PRO A 116 9.84 9.23 -0.07
CA PRO A 116 10.84 8.70 0.84
C PRO A 116 10.64 7.20 1.13
N ASN A 117 11.71 6.43 1.00
CA ASN A 117 11.75 4.98 1.20
C ASN A 117 10.89 4.14 0.24
N ILE A 118 10.39 4.72 -0.86
CA ILE A 118 9.56 4.04 -1.84
C ILE A 118 10.16 4.16 -3.22
N PHE A 119 10.18 3.06 -3.96
CA PHE A 119 10.40 3.02 -5.40
C PHE A 119 9.62 1.85 -6.01
N PHE A 120 9.57 1.75 -7.31
CA PHE A 120 8.79 0.77 -8.03
C PHE A 120 9.68 -0.08 -8.92
N ALA A 121 9.35 -1.37 -9.05
CA ALA A 121 10.04 -2.29 -9.94
C ALA A 121 9.03 -3.07 -10.79
N TYR A 122 9.39 -3.31 -12.03
CA TYR A 122 8.59 -4.06 -12.99
C TYR A 122 9.21 -5.44 -13.22
N GLY A 123 8.40 -6.48 -13.05
CA GLY A 123 8.83 -7.85 -13.25
C GLY A 123 7.79 -8.85 -12.75
N THR A 124 8.12 -10.12 -12.83
CA THR A 124 7.29 -11.17 -12.23
C THR A 124 7.48 -11.19 -10.71
N GLU A 125 6.50 -11.69 -10.00
CA GLU A 125 6.55 -11.76 -8.55
C GLU A 125 7.71 -12.65 -8.07
N GLU A 126 7.95 -13.78 -8.75
CA GLU A 126 9.05 -14.70 -8.42
C GLU A 126 10.42 -14.02 -8.64
N GLN A 127 10.58 -13.32 -9.76
CA GLN A 127 11.80 -12.57 -10.06
C GLN A 127 12.10 -11.54 -8.97
N LEU A 128 11.11 -10.75 -8.57
CA LEU A 128 11.30 -9.72 -7.55
C LEU A 128 11.46 -10.30 -6.14
N LYS A 129 10.86 -11.44 -5.84
CA LYS A 129 11.06 -12.16 -4.58
C LYS A 129 12.53 -12.54 -4.38
N SER A 130 13.23 -12.96 -5.42
CA SER A 130 14.65 -13.29 -5.33
C SER A 130 15.51 -12.09 -4.90
N PHE A 131 15.14 -10.86 -5.32
CA PHE A 131 15.81 -9.64 -4.87
C PHE A 131 15.47 -9.24 -3.44
N VAL A 132 14.23 -9.51 -3.00
CA VAL A 132 13.75 -9.08 -1.68
C VAL A 132 14.16 -10.06 -0.56
N TYR A 133 14.15 -11.36 -0.84
CA TYR A 133 14.36 -12.38 0.19
C TYR A 133 15.75 -13.03 0.14
N ASP A 134 16.27 -13.26 -1.07
CA ASP A 134 17.47 -14.08 -1.23
C ASP A 134 18.73 -13.25 -1.51
N ASN A 135 18.59 -11.93 -1.66
CA ASN A 135 19.70 -11.07 -2.04
C ASN A 135 20.42 -10.47 -0.83
N VAL A 136 21.64 -10.94 -0.58
CA VAL A 136 22.51 -10.45 0.51
C VAL A 136 22.87 -8.97 0.35
N ASN A 137 22.86 -8.43 -0.88
CA ASN A 137 23.21 -7.01 -1.14
C ASN A 137 22.07 -6.04 -0.80
N LEU A 138 20.82 -6.56 -0.68
CA LEU A 138 19.62 -5.75 -0.44
C LEU A 138 18.85 -6.19 0.82
N PRO A 139 19.50 -6.39 1.99
CA PRO A 139 18.84 -6.88 3.19
C PRO A 139 17.78 -5.92 3.75
N PHE A 140 17.80 -4.68 3.27
CA PHE A 140 16.89 -3.60 3.64
C PHE A 140 15.70 -3.42 2.69
N LEU A 141 15.59 -4.25 1.63
CA LEU A 141 14.52 -4.21 0.65
C LEU A 141 13.35 -5.05 1.10
N ARG A 142 12.12 -4.55 0.94
CA ARG A 142 10.87 -5.25 1.25
C ARG A 142 9.80 -4.88 0.25
N PHE A 143 8.83 -5.77 0.02
CA PHE A 143 7.60 -5.40 -0.66
C PHE A 143 6.72 -4.52 0.23
N TYR A 144 5.95 -3.63 -0.38
CA TYR A 144 4.69 -3.24 0.21
C TYR A 144 3.67 -4.35 0.02
N TYR A 145 2.80 -4.54 1.01
CA TYR A 145 1.80 -5.60 1.01
C TYR A 145 0.40 -5.03 1.16
N ARG A 146 -0.52 -5.57 0.37
CA ARG A 146 -1.94 -5.42 0.61
C ARG A 146 -2.39 -6.57 1.52
N HIS A 147 -3.24 -6.26 2.48
CA HIS A 147 -3.88 -7.24 3.34
C HIS A 147 -5.24 -7.58 2.75
N VAL A 148 -5.43 -8.82 2.33
CA VAL A 148 -6.68 -9.30 1.75
C VAL A 148 -7.31 -10.30 2.69
N HIS A 149 -8.59 -10.11 2.99
CA HIS A 149 -9.35 -11.05 3.81
C HIS A 149 -9.83 -12.20 2.94
N VAL A 150 -9.31 -13.40 3.19
CA VAL A 150 -9.74 -14.65 2.55
C VAL A 150 -10.47 -15.49 3.61
N GLY A 151 -11.79 -15.36 3.68
CA GLY A 151 -12.59 -15.94 4.75
C GLY A 151 -12.20 -15.37 6.13
N ARG A 152 -11.69 -16.22 7.02
CA ARG A 152 -11.23 -15.82 8.37
C ARG A 152 -9.73 -15.50 8.46
N ARG A 153 -9.00 -15.63 7.36
CA ARG A 153 -7.55 -15.39 7.32
C ARG A 153 -7.24 -14.08 6.62
N ILE A 154 -6.15 -13.43 7.05
CA ILE A 154 -5.60 -12.26 6.39
C ILE A 154 -4.37 -12.73 5.62
N GLU A 155 -4.42 -12.60 4.31
CA GLU A 155 -3.29 -12.89 3.43
C GLU A 155 -2.57 -11.59 3.06
N LYS A 156 -1.25 -11.66 3.03
CA LYS A 156 -0.37 -10.56 2.62
C LYS A 156 0.05 -10.80 1.18
N ILE A 157 -0.45 -9.97 0.28
CA ILE A 157 -0.14 -10.05 -1.15
C ILE A 157 0.75 -8.86 -1.51
N PRO A 158 1.87 -9.05 -2.24
CA PRO A 158 2.67 -7.93 -2.74
C PRO A 158 1.83 -6.91 -3.49
N LEU A 159 2.03 -5.63 -3.20
CA LEU A 159 1.24 -4.57 -3.77
C LEU A 159 1.58 -4.37 -5.25
N ARG A 160 0.67 -4.75 -6.13
CA ARG A 160 0.74 -4.52 -7.58
C ARG A 160 0.15 -3.15 -7.90
N VAL A 161 0.85 -2.37 -8.69
CA VAL A 161 0.40 -1.05 -9.12
C VAL A 161 -0.05 -1.11 -10.58
N PRO A 162 -1.28 -0.71 -10.91
CA PRO A 162 -1.76 -0.68 -12.29
C PRO A 162 -0.90 0.21 -13.19
N ASP A 163 -0.69 -0.19 -14.44
CA ASP A 163 0.17 0.51 -15.40
C ASP A 163 -0.25 1.97 -15.59
N TYR A 164 -1.56 2.26 -15.70
CA TYR A 164 -2.05 3.62 -15.88
C TYR A 164 -1.73 4.55 -14.69
N GLN A 165 -1.65 3.99 -13.47
CA GLN A 165 -1.23 4.76 -12.29
C GLN A 165 0.27 5.03 -12.34
N MET A 166 1.07 4.05 -12.76
CA MET A 166 2.51 4.21 -12.92
C MET A 166 2.85 5.23 -14.00
N ASP A 167 2.17 5.18 -15.13
CA ASP A 167 2.40 6.11 -16.22
C ASP A 167 2.00 7.53 -15.82
N SER A 168 0.87 7.68 -15.13
CA SER A 168 0.45 8.96 -14.56
C SER A 168 1.47 9.50 -13.55
N LEU A 169 1.99 8.64 -12.69
CA LEU A 169 3.04 9.01 -11.71
C LEU A 169 4.32 9.46 -12.40
N LYS A 170 4.76 8.75 -13.46
CA LYS A 170 5.93 9.12 -14.25
C LYS A 170 5.77 10.48 -14.90
N ILE A 171 4.59 10.75 -15.51
CA ILE A 171 4.28 12.04 -16.13
C ILE A 171 4.34 13.17 -15.09
N ILE A 172 3.72 12.98 -13.92
CA ILE A 172 3.72 13.99 -12.86
C ILE A 172 5.15 14.25 -12.34
N CYS A 173 5.95 13.20 -12.19
CA CYS A 173 7.34 13.35 -11.76
C CYS A 173 8.22 14.03 -12.82
N ALA A 174 7.98 13.74 -14.11
CA ALA A 174 8.71 14.36 -15.23
C ALA A 174 8.34 15.84 -15.41
N ALA A 175 7.10 16.21 -15.12
CA ALA A 175 6.64 17.59 -15.23
C ALA A 175 7.34 18.54 -14.24
N ASP A 176 7.92 18.01 -13.16
CA ASP A 176 8.67 18.72 -12.10
C ASP A 176 8.05 20.09 -11.72
N ALA A 177 6.72 20.12 -11.70
CA ALA A 177 5.98 21.35 -11.41
C ALA A 177 6.07 21.68 -9.92
N ASP A 178 6.46 22.89 -9.60
CA ASP A 178 6.69 23.40 -8.24
C ASP A 178 5.50 23.20 -7.29
N ASN A 179 4.28 23.06 -7.84
CA ASN A 179 3.05 22.91 -7.07
C ASN A 179 2.50 21.48 -7.03
N THR A 180 3.31 20.48 -7.38
CA THR A 180 2.91 19.08 -7.22
C THR A 180 3.02 18.68 -5.74
N ILE A 181 1.96 18.09 -5.20
CA ILE A 181 1.88 17.69 -3.80
C ILE A 181 1.94 16.18 -3.70
N VAL A 182 2.72 15.67 -2.77
CA VAL A 182 2.77 14.25 -2.43
C VAL A 182 2.23 14.08 -1.02
N SER A 183 1.24 13.20 -0.89
CA SER A 183 0.70 12.80 0.40
C SER A 183 0.88 11.29 0.57
N LEU A 184 1.46 10.88 1.69
CA LEU A 184 1.51 9.45 2.03
C LEU A 184 0.11 9.00 2.42
N GLY A 185 -0.33 7.89 1.82
CA GLY A 185 -1.69 7.36 1.97
C GLY A 185 -2.72 8.03 1.05
N GLU A 186 -3.96 7.65 1.26
CA GLU A 186 -5.09 8.15 0.49
C GLU A 186 -5.58 9.50 1.02
N VAL A 187 -5.96 10.38 0.11
CA VAL A 187 -6.60 11.66 0.44
C VAL A 187 -8.09 11.54 0.15
N PRO A 188 -8.97 11.56 1.16
CA PRO A 188 -10.42 11.29 1.00
C PRO A 188 -11.13 12.16 -0.05
N LYS A 189 -10.63 13.37 -0.29
CA LYS A 189 -11.18 14.24 -1.33
C LYS A 189 -11.02 13.69 -2.73
N PHE A 190 -9.93 12.96 -2.99
CA PHE A 190 -9.66 12.36 -4.29
C PHE A 190 -10.33 10.99 -4.43
N GLU A 191 -10.55 10.24 -3.35
CA GLU A 191 -11.27 8.96 -3.40
C GLU A 191 -12.68 9.10 -3.99
N LYS A 192 -13.38 10.16 -3.61
CA LYS A 192 -14.76 10.47 -4.06
C LYS A 192 -14.79 11.28 -5.36
N GLY A 193 -13.63 11.68 -5.87
CA GLY A 193 -13.52 12.46 -7.09
C GLY A 193 -13.82 11.62 -8.33
N GLN A 194 -14.35 12.29 -9.37
CA GLN A 194 -14.57 11.67 -10.67
C GLN A 194 -13.25 11.31 -11.33
N LEU A 195 -13.19 10.12 -11.94
CA LEU A 195 -12.02 9.68 -12.71
C LEU A 195 -11.98 10.48 -14.02
N VAL A 196 -10.83 11.08 -14.29
CA VAL A 196 -10.60 11.93 -15.45
C VAL A 196 -9.24 11.65 -16.08
N LYS A 197 -9.13 11.95 -17.36
CA LYS A 197 -7.87 11.97 -18.11
C LYS A 197 -7.55 13.42 -18.48
N VAL A 198 -6.31 13.81 -18.28
CA VAL A 198 -5.80 15.11 -18.71
C VAL A 198 -5.44 15.03 -20.20
N ILE A 199 -6.08 15.84 -21.04
CA ILE A 199 -5.92 15.80 -22.50
C ILE A 199 -4.93 16.81 -23.03
N ASP A 200 -4.57 17.84 -22.24
CA ASP A 200 -3.65 18.89 -22.65
C ASP A 200 -2.82 19.46 -21.50
N GLY A 201 -1.77 20.23 -21.83
CA GLY A 201 -0.84 20.84 -20.87
C GLY A 201 0.27 19.91 -20.39
N VAL A 202 1.00 20.35 -19.36
CA VAL A 202 2.19 19.65 -18.82
C VAL A 202 1.87 18.27 -18.20
N PHE A 203 0.61 18.05 -17.84
CA PHE A 203 0.13 16.78 -17.27
C PHE A 203 -0.65 15.94 -18.27
N LYS A 204 -0.53 16.22 -19.56
CA LYS A 204 -1.21 15.44 -20.62
C LYS A 204 -0.93 13.95 -20.47
N GLY A 205 -2.01 13.16 -20.48
CA GLY A 205 -1.97 11.71 -20.32
C GLY A 205 -2.17 11.22 -18.88
N VAL A 206 -2.13 12.10 -17.87
CA VAL A 206 -2.40 11.71 -16.49
C VAL A 206 -3.85 11.28 -16.35
N VAL A 207 -4.04 10.08 -15.77
CA VAL A 207 -5.34 9.54 -15.38
C VAL A 207 -5.43 9.52 -13.87
N GLY A 208 -6.43 10.21 -13.33
CA GLY A 208 -6.60 10.32 -11.88
C GLY A 208 -7.96 10.86 -11.50
N ARG A 209 -8.15 11.12 -10.22
CA ARG A 209 -9.43 11.66 -9.72
C ARG A 209 -9.33 13.16 -9.52
N VAL A 210 -10.33 13.89 -10.03
CA VAL A 210 -10.39 15.33 -9.88
C VAL A 210 -10.96 15.72 -8.52
N ALA A 211 -10.33 16.67 -7.85
CA ALA A 211 -10.89 17.30 -6.65
C ALA A 211 -10.39 18.74 -6.51
N ARG A 212 -11.13 19.53 -5.72
CA ARG A 212 -10.69 20.86 -5.32
C ARG A 212 -9.79 20.77 -4.09
N TRP A 213 -8.53 21.14 -4.27
CA TRP A 213 -7.51 21.13 -3.22
C TRP A 213 -6.88 22.51 -3.08
N GLN A 214 -6.87 23.07 -1.86
CA GLN A 214 -6.38 24.44 -1.61
C GLN A 214 -7.01 25.50 -2.54
N GLY A 215 -8.33 25.40 -2.74
CA GLY A 215 -9.07 26.34 -3.61
C GLY A 215 -8.92 26.09 -5.12
N GLN A 216 -8.00 25.23 -5.55
CA GLN A 216 -7.71 24.95 -6.95
C GLN A 216 -8.21 23.58 -7.38
N GLN A 217 -8.59 23.45 -8.64
CA GLN A 217 -8.92 22.17 -9.25
C GLN A 217 -7.62 21.43 -9.57
N ARG A 218 -7.49 20.22 -9.08
CA ARG A 218 -6.30 19.37 -9.26
C ARG A 218 -6.71 17.94 -9.55
N VAL A 219 -5.79 17.18 -10.14
CA VAL A 219 -5.96 15.73 -10.38
C VAL A 219 -5.06 14.98 -9.45
N GLY A 220 -5.61 14.07 -8.66
CA GLY A 220 -4.88 13.19 -7.76
C GLY A 220 -4.76 11.79 -8.36
N VAL A 221 -3.54 11.28 -8.46
CA VAL A 221 -3.26 9.89 -8.78
C VAL A 221 -3.06 9.14 -7.46
N VAL A 222 -4.01 8.29 -7.15
CA VAL A 222 -3.96 7.44 -5.96
C VAL A 222 -3.27 6.15 -6.35
N VAL A 223 -2.11 5.89 -5.79
CA VAL A 223 -1.39 4.63 -5.96
C VAL A 223 -1.76 3.73 -4.79
N ASP A 224 -2.80 2.96 -5.00
CA ASP A 224 -3.30 1.84 -4.19
C ASP A 224 -3.02 1.95 -2.67
N GLN A 225 -3.67 2.89 -1.99
CA GLN A 225 -3.55 3.15 -0.54
C GLN A 225 -2.14 3.52 -0.04
N LEU A 226 -1.15 3.55 -0.94
CA LEU A 226 0.24 3.82 -0.59
C LEU A 226 0.55 5.31 -0.57
N VAL A 227 0.17 5.99 -1.63
CA VAL A 227 0.46 7.40 -1.84
C VAL A 227 -0.55 8.06 -2.76
N THR A 228 -0.87 9.31 -2.49
CA THR A 228 -1.62 10.18 -3.41
C THR A 228 -0.68 11.26 -3.92
N VAL A 229 -0.46 11.29 -5.23
CA VAL A 229 0.31 12.34 -5.90
C VAL A 229 -0.64 13.27 -6.62
N VAL A 230 -0.61 14.53 -6.26
CA VAL A 230 -1.56 15.55 -6.74
C VAL A 230 -0.84 16.50 -7.68
N THR A 231 -1.40 16.72 -8.86
CA THR A 231 -0.87 17.69 -9.85
C THR A 231 -0.93 19.11 -9.32
N ALA A 232 -0.29 20.04 -10.00
CA ALA A 232 -0.61 21.45 -9.92
C ALA A 232 -2.06 21.71 -10.43
N TYR A 233 -2.44 22.97 -10.48
CA TYR A 233 -3.75 23.36 -11.06
C TYR A 233 -3.91 22.84 -12.49
N VAL A 234 -5.06 22.23 -12.78
CA VAL A 234 -5.45 21.78 -14.14
C VAL A 234 -6.77 22.43 -14.51
N PRO A 235 -6.82 23.21 -15.62
CA PRO A 235 -8.06 23.80 -16.11
C PRO A 235 -9.11 22.74 -16.45
N SER A 236 -10.39 23.05 -16.23
CA SER A 236 -11.49 22.12 -16.55
C SER A 236 -11.54 21.75 -18.04
N ALA A 237 -11.14 22.68 -18.92
CA ALA A 237 -11.08 22.44 -20.35
C ALA A 237 -10.06 21.33 -20.74
N PHE A 238 -9.12 21.00 -19.86
CA PHE A 238 -8.11 19.96 -20.09
C PHE A 238 -8.52 18.62 -19.50
N LEU A 239 -9.71 18.49 -18.96
CA LEU A 239 -10.19 17.28 -18.32
C LEU A 239 -11.28 16.62 -19.17
N GLU A 240 -11.08 15.34 -19.45
CA GLU A 240 -12.03 14.45 -20.09
C GLU A 240 -12.43 13.35 -19.12
N MET A 241 -13.71 12.96 -19.12
CA MET A 241 -14.17 11.83 -18.30
C MET A 241 -13.51 10.55 -18.79
N HIS A 242 -12.92 9.82 -17.87
CA HIS A 242 -12.35 8.51 -18.15
C HIS A 242 -13.32 7.45 -17.65
N LEU A 243 -13.94 6.74 -18.61
CA LEU A 243 -14.90 5.65 -18.39
C LEU A 243 -14.19 4.31 -18.18
#